data_2e2977c543290f60d84f920d35a8f0cb
#
_entry.id   2e2977c543290f60d84f920d35a8f0cb
#
_cell.length_a   1.000
_cell.length_b   1.000
_cell.length_c   1.000
_cell.angle_alpha   90.00
_cell.angle_beta   90.00
_cell.angle_gamma   90.00
#
_symmetry.space_group_name_H-M   'P 1'
#
loop_
_entity.id
_entity.type
_entity.pdbx_description
1 polymer ?
#
loop_
_entity_poly.entity_id
_entity_poly.type
_entity_poly.pdbx_seq_one_letter_code
_entity_poly.pdbx_strand_id
1 'polypeptide(L)'
;MTVQELSTVMRHDLRPFVFVINNAGYTVERAVLGMSAKYNDVANWRYSELPNVFSRDRKAETYIVQTSGELQKVLDAPHPGMVFVESVMDKYDAPIDLIVGGHALADSDYGTPGPQAAANSQIPMPRRAATSS
;
A
#
# COMPACT_ATOMS: atom_id res chain seq x y z
N MET A 1 -5.15 -5.61 14.45
CA MET A 1 -5.75 -4.92 13.28
C MET A 1 -7.10 -4.38 13.71
N THR A 2 -7.39 -3.14 13.39
CA THR A 2 -8.46 -2.34 14.01
C THR A 2 -9.40 -1.75 12.95
N VAL A 3 -9.64 -2.48 11.84
CA VAL A 3 -10.53 -2.02 10.74
C VAL A 3 -11.94 -1.68 11.24
N GLN A 4 -12.42 -2.36 12.26
CA GLN A 4 -13.71 -2.08 12.91
C GLN A 4 -13.78 -0.70 13.56
N GLU A 5 -12.64 -0.04 13.82
CA GLU A 5 -12.61 1.33 14.32
C GLU A 5 -13.18 2.36 13.33
N LEU A 6 -13.35 1.98 12.07
CA LEU A 6 -14.12 2.77 11.12
C LEU A 6 -15.54 3.03 11.64
N SER A 7 -16.14 2.05 12.32
CA SER A 7 -17.46 2.23 12.97
C SER A 7 -17.42 3.30 14.06
N THR A 8 -16.35 3.31 14.87
CA THR A 8 -16.15 4.33 15.90
C THR A 8 -15.99 5.72 15.31
N VAL A 9 -15.17 5.86 14.28
CA VAL A 9 -14.95 7.13 13.56
C VAL A 9 -16.27 7.69 13.06
N MET A 10 -17.06 6.86 12.37
CA MET A 10 -18.36 7.28 11.81
C MET A 10 -19.40 7.58 12.89
N ARG A 11 -19.44 6.79 13.97
CA ARG A 11 -20.37 6.99 15.07
C ARG A 11 -20.15 8.34 15.77
N HIS A 12 -18.91 8.78 15.90
CA HIS A 12 -18.55 10.04 16.52
C HIS A 12 -18.51 11.22 15.54
N ASP A 13 -18.94 11.03 14.29
CA ASP A 13 -18.95 12.05 13.25
C ASP A 13 -17.57 12.68 13.00
N LEU A 14 -16.53 11.91 13.16
CA LEU A 14 -15.18 12.33 12.84
C LEU A 14 -14.99 12.37 11.33
N ARG A 15 -14.16 13.30 10.86
CA ARG A 15 -14.01 13.57 9.41
C ARG A 15 -12.55 13.38 8.93
N PRO A 16 -11.91 12.27 9.22
CA PRO A 16 -10.57 12.01 8.74
C PRO A 16 -10.58 11.60 7.27
N PHE A 17 -9.43 11.77 6.62
CA PHE A 17 -9.04 10.96 5.49
C PHE A 17 -8.43 9.66 6.00
N VAL A 18 -8.93 8.53 5.54
CA VAL A 18 -8.40 7.19 5.82
C VAL A 18 -7.89 6.60 4.52
N PHE A 19 -6.61 6.31 4.47
CA PHE A 19 -5.97 5.72 3.29
C PHE A 19 -5.69 4.24 3.52
N VAL A 20 -6.03 3.43 2.52
CA VAL A 20 -5.58 2.04 2.41
C VAL A 20 -4.65 1.95 1.21
N ILE A 21 -3.41 1.58 1.47
CA ILE A 21 -2.46 1.25 0.42
C ILE A 21 -2.73 -0.18 -0.01
N ASN A 22 -3.30 -0.32 -1.21
CA ASN A 22 -3.60 -1.62 -1.80
C ASN A 22 -2.54 -1.96 -2.85
N ASN A 23 -1.50 -2.63 -2.44
CA ASN A 23 -0.41 -3.13 -3.27
C ASN A 23 -0.40 -4.66 -3.37
N ALA A 24 -1.53 -5.31 -3.09
CA ALA A 24 -1.74 -6.75 -3.20
C ALA A 24 -0.73 -7.62 -2.42
N GLY A 25 -0.05 -7.08 -1.40
CA GLY A 25 0.87 -7.90 -0.61
C GLY A 25 1.82 -7.12 0.29
N TYR A 26 2.86 -7.81 0.71
CA TYR A 26 3.88 -7.30 1.62
C TYR A 26 5.15 -6.92 0.84
N THR A 27 5.23 -5.69 0.34
CA THR A 27 6.36 -5.24 -0.50
C THR A 27 7.70 -5.27 0.26
N VAL A 28 7.70 -4.96 1.56
CA VAL A 28 8.90 -5.07 2.41
C VAL A 28 9.40 -6.50 2.43
N GLU A 29 8.52 -7.45 2.71
CA GLU A 29 8.86 -8.87 2.76
C GLU A 29 9.35 -9.40 1.40
N ARG A 30 8.81 -8.85 0.31
CA ARG A 30 9.29 -9.17 -1.04
C ARG A 30 10.75 -8.76 -1.22
N ALA A 31 11.14 -7.58 -0.74
CA ALA A 31 12.51 -7.10 -0.82
C ALA A 31 13.48 -7.95 0.00
N VAL A 32 13.03 -8.52 1.12
CA VAL A 32 13.84 -9.36 2.01
C VAL A 32 13.85 -10.83 1.58
N LEU A 33 12.67 -11.40 1.32
CA LEU A 33 12.48 -12.85 1.21
C LEU A 33 12.23 -13.33 -0.21
N GLY A 34 12.19 -12.44 -1.18
CA GLY A 34 12.02 -12.78 -2.60
C GLY A 34 10.82 -12.11 -3.25
N MET A 35 11.11 -11.35 -4.30
CA MET A 35 10.14 -10.51 -5.01
C MET A 35 8.95 -11.30 -5.57
N SER A 36 9.16 -12.54 -5.99
CA SER A 36 8.15 -13.42 -6.61
C SER A 36 7.52 -14.42 -5.65
N ALA A 37 7.88 -14.38 -4.37
CA ALA A 37 7.37 -15.35 -3.39
C ALA A 37 5.86 -15.15 -3.15
N LYS A 38 5.08 -16.18 -3.49
CA LYS A 38 3.61 -16.13 -3.46
C LYS A 38 3.03 -15.93 -2.05
N TYR A 39 3.73 -16.32 -1.00
CA TYR A 39 3.26 -16.12 0.37
C TYR A 39 3.22 -14.63 0.77
N ASN A 40 3.88 -13.76 0.00
CA ASN A 40 3.79 -12.32 0.16
C ASN A 40 2.56 -11.70 -0.53
N ASP A 41 1.84 -12.48 -1.34
CA ASP A 41 0.58 -12.03 -1.94
C ASP A 41 -0.54 -12.09 -0.87
N VAL A 42 -1.30 -11.01 -0.76
CA VAL A 42 -2.46 -10.92 0.13
C VAL A 42 -3.73 -10.99 -0.70
N ALA A 43 -4.73 -11.70 -0.18
CA ALA A 43 -6.04 -11.72 -0.80
C ALA A 43 -6.59 -10.30 -0.93
N ASN A 44 -6.97 -9.92 -2.14
CA ASN A 44 -7.47 -8.58 -2.42
C ASN A 44 -8.92 -8.48 -1.98
N TRP A 45 -9.20 -7.58 -1.04
CA TRP A 45 -10.55 -7.33 -0.56
C TRP A 45 -11.16 -6.15 -1.32
N ARG A 46 -12.46 -6.00 -1.19
CA ARG A 46 -13.18 -4.80 -1.63
C ARG A 46 -13.07 -3.72 -0.57
N TYR A 47 -11.88 -3.12 -0.45
CA TYR A 47 -11.56 -2.20 0.64
C TYR A 47 -12.47 -0.97 0.65
N SER A 48 -12.80 -0.43 -0.51
CA SER A 48 -13.70 0.73 -0.64
C SER A 48 -15.12 0.48 -0.12
N GLU A 49 -15.53 -0.77 0.07
CA GLU A 49 -16.84 -1.12 0.64
C GLU A 49 -16.83 -1.20 2.18
N LEU A 50 -15.66 -1.27 2.82
CA LEU A 50 -15.53 -1.46 4.26
C LEU A 50 -16.31 -0.42 5.10
N PRO A 51 -16.28 0.88 4.79
CA PRO A 51 -17.06 1.85 5.56
C PRO A 51 -18.55 1.53 5.58
N ASN A 52 -19.09 1.06 4.47
CA ASN A 52 -20.52 0.71 4.35
C ASN A 52 -20.88 -0.57 5.13
N VAL A 53 -19.90 -1.47 5.33
CA VAL A 53 -20.09 -2.68 6.14
C VAL A 53 -20.16 -2.34 7.63
N PHE A 54 -19.36 -1.35 8.07
CA PHE A 54 -19.25 -0.99 9.49
C PHE A 54 -20.22 0.10 9.96
N SER A 55 -21.01 0.67 9.06
CA SER A 55 -22.06 1.61 9.44
C SER A 55 -23.29 1.46 8.54
N ARG A 56 -24.47 1.31 9.16
CA ARG A 56 -25.74 1.27 8.45
C ARG A 56 -26.26 2.67 8.11
N ASP A 57 -26.09 3.60 9.04
CA ASP A 57 -26.78 4.89 9.04
C ASP A 57 -25.89 6.05 8.58
N ARG A 58 -24.58 5.85 8.57
CA ARG A 58 -23.61 6.85 8.15
C ARG A 58 -22.78 6.35 6.99
N LYS A 59 -22.66 7.18 5.97
CA LYS A 59 -21.88 6.88 4.77
C LYS A 59 -20.59 7.66 4.81
N ALA A 60 -19.48 6.98 4.52
CA ALA A 60 -18.24 7.62 4.15
C ALA A 60 -18.21 7.85 2.63
N GLU A 61 -17.56 8.91 2.19
CA GLU A 61 -17.18 9.03 0.79
C GLU A 61 -16.02 8.08 0.51
N THR A 62 -16.17 7.26 -0.52
CA THR A 62 -15.17 6.22 -0.85
C THR A 62 -14.64 6.44 -2.25
N TYR A 63 -13.32 6.39 -2.39
CA TYR A 63 -12.61 6.60 -3.63
C TYR A 63 -11.60 5.48 -3.86
N ILE A 64 -11.44 5.09 -5.11
CA ILE A 64 -10.36 4.22 -5.58
C ILE A 64 -9.48 5.09 -6.48
N VAL A 65 -8.21 5.23 -6.15
CA VAL A 65 -7.25 6.05 -6.88
C VAL A 65 -6.06 5.21 -7.33
N GLN A 66 -5.61 5.46 -8.55
CA GLN A 66 -4.47 4.76 -9.18
C GLN A 66 -3.38 5.73 -9.64
N THR A 67 -3.68 7.02 -9.64
CA THR A 67 -2.77 8.06 -10.08
C THR A 67 -2.72 9.22 -9.09
N SER A 68 -1.59 9.94 -9.08
CA SER A 68 -1.45 11.16 -8.28
C SER A 68 -2.47 12.24 -8.64
N GLY A 69 -2.85 12.33 -9.93
CA GLY A 69 -3.86 13.28 -10.36
C GLY A 69 -5.26 12.96 -9.87
N GLU A 70 -5.62 11.67 -9.75
CA GLU A 70 -6.89 11.26 -9.14
C GLU A 70 -6.89 11.55 -7.65
N LEU A 71 -5.79 11.24 -6.96
CA LEU A 71 -5.63 11.54 -5.54
C LEU A 71 -5.75 13.06 -5.29
N GLN A 72 -5.09 13.87 -6.10
CA GLN A 72 -5.14 15.33 -5.96
C GLN A 72 -6.57 15.85 -6.07
N LYS A 73 -7.36 15.36 -7.03
CA LYS A 73 -8.77 15.74 -7.19
C LYS A 73 -9.60 15.41 -5.94
N VAL A 74 -9.34 14.27 -5.31
CA VAL A 74 -10.01 13.90 -4.06
C VAL A 74 -9.61 14.85 -2.94
N LEU A 75 -8.32 15.17 -2.81
CA LEU A 75 -7.82 16.05 -1.75
C LEU A 75 -8.31 17.50 -1.89
N ASP A 76 -8.49 17.98 -3.12
CA ASP A 76 -8.93 19.35 -3.40
C ASP A 76 -10.44 19.55 -3.29
N ALA A 77 -11.21 18.46 -3.28
CA ALA A 77 -12.67 18.54 -3.16
C ALA A 77 -13.11 18.82 -1.72
N PRO A 78 -14.24 19.52 -1.51
CA PRO A 78 -14.81 19.65 -0.19
C PRO A 78 -15.48 18.35 0.25
N HIS A 79 -15.25 17.94 1.49
CA HIS A 79 -15.82 16.71 2.05
C HIS A 79 -16.62 17.00 3.32
N PRO A 80 -17.93 16.68 3.35
CA PRO A 80 -18.77 16.91 4.52
C PRO A 80 -18.55 15.89 5.64
N GLY A 81 -17.93 14.74 5.36
CA GLY A 81 -17.76 13.63 6.28
C GLY A 81 -16.40 12.94 6.19
N MET A 82 -16.35 11.72 6.67
CA MET A 82 -15.18 10.84 6.54
C MET A 82 -14.94 10.49 5.08
N VAL A 83 -13.69 10.55 4.66
CA VAL A 83 -13.23 10.14 3.32
C VAL A 83 -12.38 8.88 3.46
N PHE A 84 -12.71 7.86 2.68
CA PHE A 84 -11.97 6.61 2.63
C PHE A 84 -11.38 6.42 1.23
N VAL A 85 -10.06 6.34 1.14
CA VAL A 85 -9.34 6.27 -0.13
C VAL A 85 -8.59 4.96 -0.22
N GLU A 86 -8.95 4.14 -1.20
CA GLU A 86 -8.17 2.97 -1.60
C GLU A 86 -7.16 3.40 -2.68
N SER A 87 -5.88 3.48 -2.31
CA SER A 87 -4.79 3.79 -3.23
C SER A 87 -4.22 2.50 -3.79
N VAL A 88 -4.55 2.21 -5.06
CA VAL A 88 -4.08 1.00 -5.73
C VAL A 88 -2.70 1.27 -6.32
N MET A 89 -1.73 0.47 -5.90
CA MET A 89 -0.33 0.60 -6.31
C MET A 89 0.20 -0.72 -6.84
N ASP A 90 1.25 -0.66 -7.65
CA ASP A 90 1.95 -1.87 -8.07
C ASP A 90 2.62 -2.54 -6.87
N LYS A 91 2.57 -3.88 -6.82
CA LYS A 91 3.12 -4.67 -5.72
C LYS A 91 4.65 -4.60 -5.61
N TYR A 92 5.31 -4.10 -6.63
CA TYR A 92 6.77 -3.93 -6.69
C TYR A 92 7.18 -2.46 -6.53
N ASP A 93 6.22 -1.54 -6.46
CA ASP A 93 6.51 -0.12 -6.26
C ASP A 93 6.86 0.13 -4.79
N ALA A 94 8.12 0.47 -4.56
CA ALA A 94 8.64 0.75 -3.24
C ALA A 94 9.77 1.80 -3.32
N PRO A 95 9.98 2.57 -2.24
CA PRO A 95 11.15 3.44 -2.15
C PRO A 95 12.45 2.67 -2.33
N ILE A 96 13.39 3.26 -3.05
CA ILE A 96 14.68 2.61 -3.36
C ILE A 96 15.42 2.16 -2.10
N ASP A 97 15.35 2.95 -1.04
CA ASP A 97 16.00 2.66 0.24
C ASP A 97 15.43 1.40 0.90
N LEU A 98 14.13 1.14 0.71
CA LEU A 98 13.48 -0.08 1.18
C LEU A 98 14.01 -1.30 0.43
N ILE A 99 14.16 -1.20 -0.90
CA ILE A 99 14.64 -2.30 -1.73
C ILE A 99 16.09 -2.62 -1.39
N VAL A 100 16.95 -1.60 -1.32
CA VAL A 100 18.37 -1.76 -0.99
C VAL A 100 18.55 -2.29 0.44
N GLY A 101 17.82 -1.74 1.40
CA GLY A 101 17.86 -2.18 2.79
C GLY A 101 17.34 -3.61 2.95
N GLY A 102 16.29 -3.99 2.23
CA GLY A 102 15.75 -5.35 2.23
C GLY A 102 16.75 -6.38 1.72
N HIS A 103 17.47 -6.09 0.64
CA HIS A 103 18.53 -6.96 0.13
C HIS A 103 19.68 -7.11 1.13
N ALA A 104 20.14 -5.99 1.73
CA ALA A 104 21.20 -6.03 2.74
C ALA A 104 20.80 -6.84 3.97
N LEU A 105 19.53 -6.77 4.39
CA LEU A 105 19.01 -7.56 5.49
C LEU A 105 18.95 -9.05 5.13
N ALA A 106 18.49 -9.38 3.92
CA ALA A 106 18.46 -10.76 3.44
C ALA A 106 19.87 -11.40 3.44
N ASP A 107 20.86 -10.65 3.01
CA ASP A 107 22.25 -11.12 2.99
C ASP A 107 22.84 -11.32 4.40
N SER A 108 22.42 -10.50 5.37
CA SER A 108 22.94 -10.58 6.75
C SER A 108 22.29 -11.69 7.57
N ASP A 109 20.98 -11.89 7.44
CA ASP A 109 20.22 -12.79 8.32
C ASP A 109 20.17 -14.24 7.82
N TYR A 110 20.24 -14.45 6.50
CA TYR A 110 20.01 -15.78 5.91
C TYR A 110 21.29 -16.43 5.35
N GLY A 111 22.45 -15.82 5.50
CA GLY A 111 23.72 -16.37 5.02
C GLY A 111 23.82 -16.45 3.50
N THR A 112 24.47 -17.51 2.98
CA THR A 112 24.68 -17.68 1.53
C THR A 112 23.36 -17.49 0.76
N PRO A 113 23.33 -16.67 -0.30
CA PRO A 113 22.13 -16.37 -1.05
C PRO A 113 21.42 -17.65 -1.49
N GLY A 114 20.21 -17.86 -0.96
CA GLY A 114 19.35 -18.94 -1.44
C GLY A 114 18.89 -18.70 -2.88
N PRO A 115 18.21 -19.67 -3.52
CA PRO A 115 17.70 -19.53 -4.90
C PRO A 115 16.86 -18.28 -5.14
N GLN A 116 16.26 -17.74 -4.10
CA GLN A 116 15.41 -16.55 -4.16
C GLN A 116 16.24 -15.25 -4.20
N ALA A 117 17.36 -15.17 -3.49
CA ALA A 117 18.24 -14.02 -3.55
C ALA A 117 18.90 -13.91 -4.96
N ALA A 118 19.21 -15.04 -5.57
CA ALA A 118 19.68 -15.08 -6.95
C ALA A 118 18.64 -14.59 -7.96
N ALA A 119 17.35 -14.85 -7.71
CA ALA A 119 16.25 -14.32 -8.53
C ALA A 119 16.06 -12.82 -8.35
N ASN A 120 16.30 -12.30 -7.15
CA ASN A 120 16.20 -10.85 -6.86
C ASN A 120 17.32 -10.04 -7.54
N SER A 121 18.50 -10.60 -7.70
CA SER A 121 19.63 -9.94 -8.40
C SER A 121 19.37 -9.68 -9.88
N GLN A 122 18.35 -10.32 -10.47
CA GLN A 122 17.96 -10.16 -11.87
C GLN A 122 16.91 -9.05 -12.08
N ILE A 123 16.41 -8.43 -11.02
CA ILE A 123 15.43 -7.34 -11.15
C ILE A 123 16.19 -6.06 -11.51
N PRO A 124 15.86 -5.40 -12.64
CA PRO A 124 16.52 -4.15 -13.02
C PRO A 124 16.25 -3.09 -11.96
N MET A 125 17.30 -2.50 -11.42
CA MET A 125 17.16 -1.36 -10.51
C MET A 125 16.44 -0.21 -11.23
N PRO A 126 15.48 0.45 -10.60
CA PRO A 126 14.81 1.60 -11.19
C PRO A 126 15.85 2.68 -11.51
N ARG A 127 15.85 3.17 -12.75
CA ARG A 127 16.75 4.26 -13.16
C ARG A 127 16.40 5.50 -12.34
N ARG A 128 17.38 6.06 -11.65
CA ARG A 128 17.22 7.38 -11.03
C ARG A 128 16.75 8.36 -12.11
N ALA A 129 15.65 9.05 -11.85
CA ALA A 129 15.28 10.19 -12.68
C ALA A 129 16.43 11.19 -12.64
N ALA A 130 16.96 11.57 -13.81
CA ALA A 130 17.97 12.59 -13.89
C ALA A 130 17.36 13.88 -13.35
N THR A 131 17.85 14.39 -12.25
CA THR A 131 17.54 15.74 -11.79
C THR A 131 18.17 16.68 -12.81
N SER A 132 17.31 17.28 -13.68
CA SER A 132 17.72 18.39 -14.52
C SER A 132 18.06 19.58 -13.61
N SER A 133 19.32 19.96 -13.65
CA SER A 133 19.84 21.22 -13.09
C SER A 133 19.26 22.41 -13.79
#